data_fb050c36d50fdc134b0efe53b4d04bf4
#
_entry.id   fb050c36d50fdc134b0efe53b4d04bf4
#
_cell.length_a   1.000
_cell.length_b   1.000
_cell.length_c   1.000
_cell.angle_alpha   90.00
_cell.angle_beta   90.00
_cell.angle_gamma   90.00
#
_symmetry.space_group_name_H-M   'P 1'
#
loop_
_entity.id
_entity.type
_entity.pdbx_description
1 polymer ?
#
loop_
_entity_poly.entity_id
_entity_poly.type
_entity_poly.pdbx_seq_one_letter_code
_entity_poly.pdbx_strand_id
1 'polypeptide(L)'
;MVVDGHVLLDGGAPLLPHMHRLGVDPGDIDVVFLTHFHGDHTLGLPPFVLHRVFVDRRPLTFVGPARVEEYLEKLWEVSWGPDWKRVMRPQFKARYVTAKPAGTVAGVRYETVRLDHGTMGGTGYRIHVNGKVVAYSGDTEPTEPLDRLVDHADVAIVEATGPGDVFSHMSWEAAARLKRRHPDTRFFFNHVYSGTVTGAVKDLQVIEV
;
A
#
# COMPACT_ATOMS: atom_id res chain seq x y z
N MET A 1 2.07 4.83 0.93
CA MET A 1 2.67 5.62 -0.19
C MET A 1 1.57 6.27 -0.99
N VAL A 2 1.73 7.51 -1.49
CA VAL A 2 0.74 8.18 -2.35
C VAL A 2 1.24 8.16 -3.79
N VAL A 3 0.36 7.81 -4.74
CA VAL A 3 0.61 7.81 -6.18
C VAL A 3 -0.37 8.77 -6.84
N ASP A 4 0.13 9.65 -7.70
CA ASP A 4 -0.64 10.64 -8.46
C ASP A 4 -1.61 11.48 -7.60
N GLY A 5 -1.26 11.73 -6.35
CA GLY A 5 -2.01 12.56 -5.41
C GLY A 5 -3.32 11.98 -4.87
N HIS A 6 -3.88 10.91 -5.47
CA HIS A 6 -5.21 10.40 -5.14
C HIS A 6 -5.29 8.90 -4.83
N VAL A 7 -4.22 8.15 -5.07
CA VAL A 7 -4.11 6.71 -4.77
C VAL A 7 -3.20 6.49 -3.57
N LEU A 8 -3.68 5.84 -2.53
CA LEU A 8 -2.87 5.44 -1.38
C LEU A 8 -2.57 3.94 -1.45
N LEU A 9 -1.30 3.57 -1.41
CA LEU A 9 -0.81 2.19 -1.29
C LEU A 9 -0.38 1.96 0.16
N ASP A 10 -1.10 1.11 0.86
CA ASP A 10 -1.04 0.89 2.30
C ASP A 10 -1.19 2.17 3.15
N GLY A 11 -1.41 2.03 4.43
CA GLY A 11 -1.66 3.12 5.36
C GLY A 11 -0.93 2.96 6.69
N GLY A 12 0.38 2.66 6.65
CA GLY A 12 1.22 2.60 7.84
C GLY A 12 1.40 3.95 8.54
N ALA A 13 1.68 3.93 9.83
CA ALA A 13 1.96 5.13 10.62
C ALA A 13 3.39 5.66 10.35
N PRO A 14 3.62 7.00 10.38
CA PRO A 14 2.69 8.09 10.68
C PRO A 14 2.09 8.74 9.42
N LEU A 15 0.99 8.22 8.91
CA LEU A 15 0.39 8.60 7.62
C LEU A 15 0.04 10.09 7.49
N LEU A 16 -0.84 10.61 8.38
CA LEU A 16 -1.29 12.01 8.31
C LEU A 16 -0.16 13.03 8.44
N PRO A 17 0.77 12.91 9.43
CA PRO A 17 1.91 13.81 9.51
C PRO A 17 2.78 13.83 8.25
N HIS A 18 2.94 12.69 7.57
CA HIS A 18 3.70 12.60 6.33
C HIS A 18 2.95 13.28 5.16
N MET A 19 1.63 13.05 5.03
CA MET A 19 0.82 13.76 4.03
C MET A 19 0.91 15.27 4.21
N HIS A 20 0.72 15.79 5.42
CA HIS A 20 0.80 17.22 5.69
C HIS A 20 2.17 17.81 5.35
N ARG A 21 3.27 17.12 5.69
CA ARG A 21 4.63 17.58 5.35
C ARG A 21 4.90 17.63 3.85
N LEU A 22 4.26 16.74 3.09
CA LEU A 22 4.36 16.70 1.62
C LEU A 22 3.36 17.62 0.92
N GLY A 23 2.48 18.32 1.66
CA GLY A 23 1.41 19.12 1.08
C GLY A 23 0.32 18.28 0.38
N VAL A 24 0.21 17.00 0.73
CA VAL A 24 -0.86 16.12 0.22
C VAL A 24 -2.09 16.31 1.10
N ASP A 25 -3.19 16.74 0.49
CA ASP A 25 -4.49 16.79 1.19
C ASP A 25 -5.03 15.38 1.38
N PRO A 26 -5.26 14.93 2.63
CA PRO A 26 -5.89 13.63 2.87
C PRO A 26 -7.25 13.49 2.18
N GLY A 27 -7.93 14.60 1.94
CA GLY A 27 -9.20 14.66 1.23
C GLY A 27 -9.09 14.29 -0.26
N ASP A 28 -7.93 14.44 -0.89
CA ASP A 28 -7.75 14.10 -2.31
C ASP A 28 -7.60 12.60 -2.55
N ILE A 29 -7.40 11.79 -1.52
CA ILE A 29 -7.32 10.33 -1.66
C ILE A 29 -8.70 9.75 -1.97
N ASP A 30 -8.85 9.14 -3.13
CA ASP A 30 -10.08 8.49 -3.59
C ASP A 30 -10.09 6.98 -3.31
N VAL A 31 -8.91 6.37 -3.31
CA VAL A 31 -8.75 4.92 -3.13
C VAL A 31 -7.52 4.57 -2.32
N VAL A 32 -7.70 3.59 -1.44
CA VAL A 32 -6.64 2.94 -0.64
C VAL A 32 -6.54 1.49 -1.08
N PHE A 33 -5.38 1.08 -1.57
CA PHE A 33 -5.06 -0.31 -1.85
C PHE A 33 -4.27 -0.89 -0.69
N LEU A 34 -4.75 -1.97 -0.09
CA LEU A 34 -4.11 -2.68 1.02
C LEU A 34 -3.51 -3.98 0.54
N THR A 35 -2.22 -4.17 0.75
CA THR A 35 -1.51 -5.39 0.40
C THR A 35 -1.85 -6.53 1.34
N HIS A 36 -1.87 -6.26 2.63
CA HIS A 36 -2.20 -7.19 3.72
C HIS A 36 -2.59 -6.43 5.00
N PHE A 37 -2.78 -7.12 6.12
CA PHE A 37 -3.37 -6.53 7.33
C PHE A 37 -2.41 -6.40 8.52
N HIS A 38 -1.10 -6.45 8.32
CA HIS A 38 -0.17 -6.15 9.40
C HIS A 38 -0.27 -4.69 9.86
N GLY A 39 0.09 -4.42 11.10
CA GLY A 39 -0.12 -3.13 11.74
C GLY A 39 0.69 -2.01 11.08
N ASP A 40 1.90 -2.27 10.68
CA ASP A 40 2.78 -1.31 9.99
C ASP A 40 2.27 -0.91 8.60
N HIS A 41 1.29 -1.64 8.03
CA HIS A 41 0.58 -1.30 6.80
C HIS A 41 -0.79 -0.65 7.02
N THR A 42 -1.34 -0.69 8.25
CA THR A 42 -2.73 -0.27 8.49
C THR A 42 -2.94 0.70 9.64
N LEU A 43 -2.03 0.78 10.63
CA LEU A 43 -2.26 1.58 11.85
C LEU A 43 -2.16 3.10 11.66
N GLY A 44 -1.78 3.60 10.50
CA GLY A 44 -1.92 5.01 10.14
C GLY A 44 -3.31 5.38 9.62
N LEU A 45 -4.14 4.38 9.28
CA LEU A 45 -5.48 4.62 8.74
C LEU A 45 -6.49 5.18 9.75
N PRO A 46 -6.52 4.79 11.04
CA PRO A 46 -7.49 5.36 11.96
C PRO A 46 -7.48 6.90 12.03
N PRO A 47 -6.34 7.60 12.25
CA PRO A 47 -6.32 9.06 12.21
C PRO A 47 -6.72 9.63 10.84
N PHE A 48 -6.33 8.97 9.74
CA PHE A 48 -6.70 9.36 8.38
C PHE A 48 -8.22 9.28 8.18
N VAL A 49 -8.88 8.19 8.63
CA VAL A 49 -10.34 8.04 8.56
C VAL A 49 -11.05 9.07 9.43
N LEU A 50 -10.49 9.41 10.59
CA LEU A 50 -11.04 10.48 11.43
C LEU A 50 -11.10 11.81 10.68
N HIS A 51 -10.03 12.16 9.95
CA HIS A 51 -10.02 13.34 9.07
C HIS A 51 -11.13 13.25 8.01
N ARG A 52 -11.29 12.09 7.36
CA ARG A 52 -12.34 11.86 6.34
C ARG A 52 -13.75 11.95 6.89
N VAL A 53 -13.97 11.62 8.15
CA VAL A 53 -15.28 11.72 8.81
C VAL A 53 -15.63 13.16 9.16
N PHE A 54 -14.71 13.92 9.70
CA PHE A 54 -15.01 15.22 10.31
C PHE A 54 -14.62 16.43 9.46
N VAL A 55 -13.61 16.31 8.60
CA VAL A 55 -13.10 17.43 7.80
C VAL A 55 -13.58 17.34 6.36
N ASP A 56 -13.27 16.23 5.69
CA ASP A 56 -13.65 16.02 4.30
C ASP A 56 -14.53 14.79 4.16
N ARG A 57 -15.76 14.92 3.80
CA ARG A 57 -16.77 13.85 3.75
C ARG A 57 -16.93 13.22 2.35
N ARG A 58 -15.92 13.36 1.48
CA ARG A 58 -15.94 12.73 0.16
C ARG A 58 -15.89 11.19 0.28
N PRO A 59 -16.49 10.45 -0.68
CA PRO A 59 -16.38 8.99 -0.69
C PRO A 59 -14.94 8.50 -0.72
N LEU A 60 -14.67 7.38 -0.05
CA LEU A 60 -13.37 6.71 -0.03
C LEU A 60 -13.56 5.23 -0.31
N THR A 61 -12.75 4.67 -1.19
CA THR A 61 -12.80 3.24 -1.49
C THR A 61 -11.55 2.55 -0.93
N PHE A 62 -11.76 1.45 -0.19
CA PHE A 62 -10.69 0.53 0.22
C PHE A 62 -10.74 -0.71 -0.67
N VAL A 63 -9.63 -1.04 -1.28
CA VAL A 63 -9.42 -2.29 -2.04
C VAL A 63 -8.39 -3.12 -1.29
N GLY A 64 -8.67 -4.38 -1.03
CA GLY A 64 -7.73 -5.22 -0.28
C GLY A 64 -8.02 -6.71 -0.40
N PRO A 65 -7.26 -7.55 0.30
CA PRO A 65 -7.49 -8.99 0.36
C PRO A 65 -8.92 -9.34 0.82
N ALA A 66 -9.28 -10.61 0.70
CA ALA A 66 -10.55 -11.10 1.24
C ALA A 66 -10.74 -10.65 2.70
N ARG A 67 -11.97 -10.29 3.07
CA ARG A 67 -12.34 -9.79 4.40
C ARG A 67 -11.82 -8.37 4.73
N VAL A 68 -11.43 -7.57 3.73
CA VAL A 68 -10.96 -6.19 3.95
C VAL A 68 -11.97 -5.34 4.73
N GLU A 69 -13.26 -5.46 4.44
CA GLU A 69 -14.32 -4.77 5.20
C GLU A 69 -14.34 -5.20 6.67
N GLU A 70 -14.37 -6.51 6.92
CA GLU A 70 -14.41 -7.05 8.28
C GLU A 70 -13.18 -6.61 9.10
N TYR A 71 -11.99 -6.64 8.50
CA TYR A 71 -10.77 -6.20 9.15
C TYR A 71 -10.82 -4.71 9.51
N LEU A 72 -11.16 -3.88 8.52
CA LEU A 72 -11.17 -2.42 8.72
C LEU A 72 -12.27 -1.98 9.71
N GLU A 73 -13.47 -2.56 9.64
CA GLU A 73 -14.52 -2.24 10.62
C GLU A 73 -14.10 -2.63 12.04
N LYS A 74 -13.38 -3.75 12.23
CA LYS A 74 -12.79 -4.08 13.54
C LYS A 74 -11.69 -3.09 13.95
N LEU A 75 -10.84 -2.67 13.01
CA LEU A 75 -9.81 -1.67 13.28
C LEU A 75 -10.43 -0.34 13.74
N TRP A 76 -11.52 0.10 13.10
CA TRP A 76 -12.25 1.30 13.52
C TRP A 76 -12.89 1.14 14.90
N GLU A 77 -13.52 -0.02 15.17
CA GLU A 77 -14.12 -0.32 16.48
C GLU A 77 -13.08 -0.34 17.60
N VAL A 78 -11.91 -0.94 17.39
CA VAL A 78 -10.82 -0.92 18.38
C VAL A 78 -10.27 0.49 18.60
N SER A 79 -10.19 1.28 17.53
CA SER A 79 -9.62 2.64 17.59
C SER A 79 -10.56 3.65 18.26
N TRP A 80 -11.88 3.52 18.07
CA TRP A 80 -12.87 4.54 18.45
C TRP A 80 -13.95 4.04 19.41
N GLY A 81 -13.95 2.77 19.75
CA GLY A 81 -14.93 2.16 20.65
C GLY A 81 -16.38 2.30 20.13
N PRO A 82 -17.36 2.45 21.05
CA PRO A 82 -18.77 2.58 20.69
C PRO A 82 -19.07 3.80 19.80
N ASP A 83 -18.26 4.84 19.86
CA ASP A 83 -18.48 6.06 19.08
C ASP A 83 -18.29 5.84 17.58
N TRP A 84 -17.51 4.83 17.17
CA TRP A 84 -17.43 4.44 15.78
C TRP A 84 -18.81 4.16 15.20
N LYS A 85 -19.54 3.20 15.74
CA LYS A 85 -20.86 2.80 15.22
C LYS A 85 -21.92 3.88 15.39
N ARG A 86 -21.90 4.59 16.51
CA ARG A 86 -22.95 5.54 16.89
C ARG A 86 -22.82 6.89 16.20
N VAL A 87 -21.62 7.39 16.02
CA VAL A 87 -21.33 8.77 15.58
C VAL A 87 -20.62 8.83 14.24
N MET A 88 -19.54 8.07 14.08
CA MET A 88 -18.63 8.22 12.95
C MET A 88 -19.08 7.44 11.71
N ARG A 89 -19.41 6.17 11.88
CA ARG A 89 -19.82 5.29 10.77
C ARG A 89 -20.96 5.85 9.90
N PRO A 90 -22.00 6.46 10.46
CA PRO A 90 -23.08 7.08 9.66
C PRO A 90 -22.62 8.26 8.78
N GLN A 91 -21.51 8.90 9.13
CA GLN A 91 -20.93 10.02 8.40
C GLN A 91 -19.83 9.62 7.42
N PHE A 92 -19.29 8.40 7.54
CA PHE A 92 -18.18 7.90 6.73
C PHE A 92 -18.69 7.21 5.46
N LYS A 93 -18.43 7.81 4.31
CA LYS A 93 -18.82 7.28 3.00
C LYS A 93 -17.74 6.32 2.48
N ALA A 94 -17.59 5.17 3.13
CA ALA A 94 -16.64 4.16 2.71
C ALA A 94 -17.28 3.09 1.81
N ARG A 95 -16.52 2.63 0.84
CA ARG A 95 -16.77 1.44 0.04
C ARG A 95 -15.62 0.46 0.23
N TYR A 96 -15.94 -0.80 0.48
CA TYR A 96 -14.96 -1.88 0.62
C TYR A 96 -15.06 -2.84 -0.57
N VAL A 97 -13.94 -3.16 -1.17
CA VAL A 97 -13.84 -3.99 -2.38
C VAL A 97 -12.78 -5.06 -2.16
N THR A 98 -13.17 -6.32 -2.21
CA THR A 98 -12.18 -7.40 -2.31
C THR A 98 -11.44 -7.30 -3.64
N ALA A 99 -10.13 -7.26 -3.60
CA ALA A 99 -9.29 -7.17 -4.78
C ALA A 99 -9.52 -8.37 -5.71
N LYS A 100 -9.68 -8.09 -6.99
CA LYS A 100 -9.81 -9.08 -8.07
C LYS A 100 -8.51 -9.15 -8.85
N PRO A 101 -8.27 -10.19 -9.67
CA PRO A 101 -7.08 -10.26 -10.51
C PRO A 101 -6.85 -9.03 -11.38
N ALA A 102 -7.93 -8.37 -11.83
CA ALA A 102 -7.89 -7.06 -12.47
C ALA A 102 -9.20 -6.32 -12.24
N GLY A 103 -9.15 -4.98 -12.25
CA GLY A 103 -10.34 -4.15 -12.06
C GLY A 103 -10.08 -2.67 -12.28
N THR A 104 -11.16 -1.89 -12.13
CA THR A 104 -11.11 -0.43 -12.09
C THR A 104 -11.92 0.07 -10.91
N VAL A 105 -11.34 0.93 -10.08
CA VAL A 105 -11.97 1.50 -8.89
C VAL A 105 -11.57 2.97 -8.79
N ALA A 106 -12.53 3.85 -8.55
CA ALA A 106 -12.31 5.31 -8.51
C ALA A 106 -11.54 5.84 -9.75
N GLY A 107 -11.80 5.29 -10.94
CA GLY A 107 -11.09 5.64 -12.17
C GLY A 107 -9.71 4.99 -12.33
N VAL A 108 -9.18 4.35 -11.31
CA VAL A 108 -7.85 3.72 -11.31
C VAL A 108 -7.95 2.26 -11.76
N ARG A 109 -7.31 1.93 -12.87
CA ARG A 109 -7.15 0.54 -13.32
C ARG A 109 -6.05 -0.12 -12.49
N TYR A 110 -6.29 -1.36 -12.07
CA TYR A 110 -5.32 -2.15 -11.33
C TYR A 110 -5.33 -3.62 -11.76
N GLU A 111 -4.21 -4.29 -11.52
CA GLU A 111 -4.05 -5.74 -11.59
C GLU A 111 -3.44 -6.21 -10.26
N THR A 112 -3.69 -7.47 -9.89
CA THR A 112 -3.13 -8.04 -8.67
C THR A 112 -2.34 -9.30 -8.94
N VAL A 113 -1.32 -9.50 -8.12
CA VAL A 113 -0.58 -10.76 -8.03
C VAL A 113 -0.59 -11.20 -6.58
N ARG A 114 -0.97 -12.47 -6.33
CA ARG A 114 -0.84 -13.04 -4.98
C ARG A 114 0.63 -13.28 -4.68
N LEU A 115 1.06 -12.80 -3.53
CA LEU A 115 2.44 -12.90 -3.06
C LEU A 115 2.51 -13.73 -1.78
N ASP A 116 3.68 -14.29 -1.51
CA ASP A 116 3.94 -15.09 -0.33
C ASP A 116 4.53 -14.22 0.78
N HIS A 117 3.83 -14.19 1.92
CA HIS A 117 4.26 -13.49 3.12
C HIS A 117 3.80 -14.29 4.35
N GLY A 118 4.52 -15.37 4.65
CA GLY A 118 4.20 -16.29 5.72
C GLY A 118 2.75 -16.77 5.65
N THR A 119 2.09 -16.85 6.82
CA THR A 119 0.68 -17.29 6.91
C THR A 119 -0.33 -16.20 6.50
N MET A 120 0.09 -14.95 6.49
CA MET A 120 -0.76 -13.82 6.09
C MET A 120 -1.00 -13.81 4.58
N GLY A 121 0.03 -14.15 3.80
CA GLY A 121 0.06 -13.90 2.36
C GLY A 121 0.01 -12.41 2.05
N GLY A 122 0.24 -12.04 0.82
CA GLY A 122 0.23 -10.65 0.34
C GLY A 122 -0.52 -10.50 -0.98
N THR A 123 -0.90 -9.28 -1.29
CA THR A 123 -1.44 -8.88 -2.59
C THR A 123 -0.56 -7.79 -3.15
N GLY A 124 0.21 -8.11 -4.19
CA GLY A 124 0.93 -7.11 -4.97
C GLY A 124 -0.03 -6.42 -5.94
N TYR A 125 0.19 -5.14 -6.19
CA TYR A 125 -0.63 -4.34 -7.09
C TYR A 125 0.20 -3.76 -8.23
N ARG A 126 -0.37 -3.78 -9.42
CA ARG A 126 0.07 -3.00 -10.59
C ARG A 126 -0.99 -1.92 -10.81
N ILE A 127 -0.63 -0.68 -10.56
CA ILE A 127 -1.51 0.48 -10.68
C ILE A 127 -1.20 1.20 -11.98
N HIS A 128 -2.23 1.43 -12.79
CA HIS A 128 -2.09 2.17 -14.04
C HIS A 128 -2.50 3.62 -13.83
N VAL A 129 -1.55 4.52 -13.92
CA VAL A 129 -1.74 5.98 -13.75
C VAL A 129 -0.97 6.74 -14.85
N ASN A 130 -1.63 7.69 -15.49
CA ASN A 130 -1.02 8.57 -16.51
C ASN A 130 -0.25 7.81 -17.62
N GLY A 131 -0.75 6.64 -18.03
CA GLY A 131 -0.11 5.79 -19.04
C GLY A 131 1.12 5.01 -18.55
N LYS A 132 1.40 5.06 -17.25
CA LYS A 132 2.49 4.36 -16.58
C LYS A 132 1.98 3.23 -15.69
N VAL A 133 2.84 2.25 -15.44
CA VAL A 133 2.57 1.12 -14.55
C VAL A 133 3.46 1.21 -13.32
N VAL A 134 2.85 1.36 -12.16
CA VAL A 134 3.51 1.31 -10.85
C VAL A 134 3.22 -0.04 -10.21
N ALA A 135 4.25 -0.86 -10.02
CA ALA A 135 4.17 -2.12 -9.30
C ALA A 135 4.53 -1.89 -7.81
N TYR A 136 3.70 -2.42 -6.92
CA TYR A 136 3.90 -2.34 -5.47
C TYR A 136 3.73 -3.71 -4.83
N SER A 137 4.76 -4.20 -4.16
CA SER A 137 4.71 -5.54 -3.57
C SER A 137 4.00 -5.59 -2.22
N GLY A 138 4.13 -4.55 -1.38
CA GLY A 138 4.01 -4.75 0.06
C GLY A 138 5.08 -5.74 0.52
N ASP A 139 4.78 -6.48 1.58
CA ASP A 139 5.69 -7.48 2.14
C ASP A 139 5.60 -8.80 1.37
N THR A 140 6.74 -9.42 1.08
CA THR A 140 6.80 -10.65 0.28
C THR A 140 8.13 -11.39 0.38
N GLU A 141 8.07 -12.69 0.26
CA GLU A 141 9.22 -13.53 -0.04
C GLU A 141 9.63 -13.40 -1.53
N PRO A 142 10.90 -13.69 -1.89
CA PRO A 142 11.41 -13.60 -3.26
C PRO A 142 10.95 -14.79 -4.13
N THR A 143 9.69 -14.85 -4.47
CA THR A 143 9.05 -15.92 -5.23
C THR A 143 8.75 -15.52 -6.67
N GLU A 144 8.45 -16.49 -7.54
CA GLU A 144 8.17 -16.25 -8.95
C GLU A 144 6.99 -15.30 -9.20
N PRO A 145 5.89 -15.30 -8.42
CA PRO A 145 4.86 -14.28 -8.53
C PRO A 145 5.36 -12.84 -8.45
N LEU A 146 6.41 -12.58 -7.68
CA LEU A 146 7.00 -11.25 -7.58
C LEU A 146 7.68 -10.83 -8.90
N ASP A 147 8.33 -11.76 -9.62
CA ASP A 147 8.86 -11.47 -10.95
C ASP A 147 7.74 -11.02 -11.91
N ARG A 148 6.58 -11.71 -11.93
CA ARG A 148 5.42 -11.30 -12.74
C ARG A 148 4.86 -9.93 -12.33
N LEU A 149 4.89 -9.61 -11.05
CA LEU A 149 4.41 -8.32 -10.55
C LEU A 149 5.20 -7.15 -11.14
N VAL A 150 6.53 -7.29 -11.18
CA VAL A 150 7.44 -6.19 -11.59
C VAL A 150 7.72 -6.18 -13.08
N ASP A 151 7.42 -7.26 -13.80
CA ASP A 151 7.72 -7.40 -15.22
C ASP A 151 7.08 -6.29 -16.06
N HIS A 152 7.88 -5.61 -16.88
CA HIS A 152 7.46 -4.47 -17.70
C HIS A 152 6.73 -3.34 -16.92
N ALA A 153 6.98 -3.19 -15.62
CA ALA A 153 6.53 -2.00 -14.88
C ALA A 153 7.48 -0.82 -15.16
N ASP A 154 6.94 0.40 -15.27
CA ASP A 154 7.77 1.61 -15.36
C ASP A 154 8.52 1.85 -14.04
N VAL A 155 7.82 1.63 -12.92
CA VAL A 155 8.37 1.72 -11.56
C VAL A 155 7.93 0.51 -10.76
N ALA A 156 8.87 -0.08 -10.03
CA ALA A 156 8.59 -1.09 -9.02
C ALA A 156 9.06 -0.62 -7.64
N ILE A 157 8.14 -0.64 -6.69
CA ILE A 157 8.43 -0.38 -5.27
C ILE A 157 8.26 -1.71 -4.57
N VAL A 158 9.35 -2.27 -4.09
CA VAL A 158 9.39 -3.59 -3.47
C VAL A 158 10.11 -3.53 -2.14
N GLU A 159 9.78 -4.45 -1.24
CA GLU A 159 10.49 -4.53 0.03
C GLU A 159 11.96 -4.95 -0.13
N ALA A 160 12.78 -4.58 0.84
CA ALA A 160 14.14 -5.09 1.01
C ALA A 160 14.51 -5.03 2.50
N THR A 161 13.99 -5.95 3.28
CA THR A 161 13.90 -5.85 4.73
C THR A 161 15.25 -5.87 5.44
N GLY A 162 16.16 -6.73 5.04
CA GLY A 162 17.47 -6.84 5.69
C GLY A 162 18.46 -7.71 4.94
N PRO A 163 19.68 -7.88 5.47
CA PRO A 163 20.67 -8.78 4.91
C PRO A 163 20.35 -10.24 5.28
N GLY A 164 20.73 -11.17 4.41
CA GLY A 164 20.57 -12.61 4.62
C GLY A 164 19.13 -13.08 4.58
N ASP A 165 18.85 -14.25 5.14
CA ASP A 165 17.49 -14.81 5.18
C ASP A 165 16.65 -14.10 6.25
N VAL A 166 15.55 -13.50 5.84
CA VAL A 166 14.58 -12.84 6.69
C VAL A 166 13.25 -13.57 6.58
N PHE A 167 12.74 -14.06 7.69
CA PHE A 167 11.49 -14.82 7.72
C PHE A 167 10.34 -14.05 7.05
N SER A 168 9.71 -14.67 6.05
CA SER A 168 8.56 -14.15 5.31
C SER A 168 8.80 -12.84 4.53
N HIS A 169 10.05 -12.41 4.39
CA HIS A 169 10.44 -11.17 3.72
C HIS A 169 11.55 -11.37 2.69
N MET A 170 11.84 -10.32 1.94
CA MET A 170 12.89 -10.32 0.94
C MET A 170 14.19 -9.71 1.49
N SER A 171 15.30 -10.43 1.30
CA SER A 171 16.63 -9.90 1.63
C SER A 171 17.13 -8.88 0.62
N TRP A 172 18.12 -8.07 1.02
CA TRP A 172 18.78 -7.12 0.11
C TRP A 172 19.38 -7.80 -1.12
N GLU A 173 19.97 -8.99 -0.92
CA GLU A 173 20.56 -9.77 -2.01
C GLU A 173 19.52 -10.28 -2.98
N ALA A 174 18.36 -10.70 -2.46
CA ALA A 174 17.22 -11.12 -3.28
C ALA A 174 16.63 -9.93 -4.06
N ALA A 175 16.46 -8.78 -3.42
CA ALA A 175 16.02 -7.54 -4.05
C ALA A 175 16.97 -7.09 -5.18
N ALA A 176 18.29 -7.16 -4.93
CA ALA A 176 19.29 -6.86 -5.95
C ALA A 176 19.27 -7.86 -7.11
N ARG A 177 18.99 -9.14 -6.85
CA ARG A 177 18.82 -10.15 -7.92
C ARG A 177 17.57 -9.86 -8.76
N LEU A 178 16.45 -9.54 -8.11
CA LEU A 178 15.20 -9.17 -8.80
C LEU A 178 15.43 -7.98 -9.74
N LYS A 179 16.03 -6.90 -9.25
CA LYS A 179 16.37 -5.73 -10.06
C LYS A 179 17.22 -6.05 -11.29
N ARG A 180 18.20 -6.95 -11.15
CA ARG A 180 19.05 -7.35 -12.29
C ARG A 180 18.30 -8.14 -13.37
N ARG A 181 17.25 -8.88 -13.00
CA ARG A 181 16.41 -9.61 -13.97
C ARG A 181 15.47 -8.70 -14.78
N HIS A 182 15.16 -7.51 -14.25
CA HIS A 182 14.24 -6.56 -14.87
C HIS A 182 14.94 -5.20 -15.11
N PRO A 183 15.91 -5.11 -16.04
CA PRO A 183 16.75 -3.93 -16.24
C PRO A 183 15.97 -2.70 -16.74
N ASP A 184 14.82 -2.91 -17.40
CA ASP A 184 13.97 -1.84 -17.94
C ASP A 184 13.01 -1.26 -16.92
N THR A 185 12.89 -1.89 -15.74
CA THR A 185 12.05 -1.41 -14.63
C THR A 185 12.88 -0.57 -13.68
N ARG A 186 12.37 0.60 -13.30
CA ARG A 186 13.00 1.48 -12.32
C ARG A 186 12.63 1.04 -10.90
N PHE A 187 13.58 0.49 -10.14
CA PHE A 187 13.35 -0.04 -8.80
C PHE A 187 13.61 0.96 -7.69
N PHE A 188 12.69 0.94 -6.71
CA PHE A 188 12.82 1.55 -5.39
C PHE A 188 12.56 0.50 -4.32
N PHE A 189 13.26 0.61 -3.19
CA PHE A 189 13.14 -0.34 -2.10
C PHE A 189 12.58 0.34 -0.85
N ASN A 190 11.56 -0.27 -0.26
CA ASN A 190 10.99 0.15 1.02
C ASN A 190 11.13 -0.97 2.07
N HIS A 191 10.50 -0.80 3.23
CA HIS A 191 10.51 -1.78 4.31
C HIS A 191 11.94 -2.19 4.76
N VAL A 192 12.86 -1.23 4.80
CA VAL A 192 14.26 -1.45 5.20
C VAL A 192 14.37 -1.21 6.70
N TYR A 193 14.50 -2.28 7.49
CA TYR A 193 14.55 -2.18 8.95
C TYR A 193 15.92 -1.80 9.50
N SER A 194 16.99 -2.11 8.80
CA SER A 194 18.35 -1.82 9.28
C SER A 194 19.30 -1.57 8.11
N GLY A 195 20.30 -0.72 8.33
CA GLY A 195 21.31 -0.43 7.33
C GLY A 195 20.80 0.37 6.14
N THR A 196 21.48 0.24 5.00
CA THR A 196 21.15 0.93 3.75
C THR A 196 21.27 -0.01 2.56
N VAL A 197 20.28 -0.01 1.69
CA VAL A 197 20.35 -0.68 0.38
C VAL A 197 20.28 0.38 -0.72
N THR A 198 21.07 0.21 -1.78
CA THR A 198 21.07 1.15 -2.91
C THR A 198 19.71 1.16 -3.60
N GLY A 199 19.06 2.31 -3.61
CA GLY A 199 17.69 2.48 -4.12
C GLY A 199 16.62 2.43 -3.03
N ALA A 200 17.00 2.35 -1.74
CA ALA A 200 16.04 2.52 -0.65
C ALA A 200 15.39 3.90 -0.71
N VAL A 201 14.07 3.93 -0.58
CA VAL A 201 13.33 5.18 -0.42
C VAL A 201 13.56 5.76 0.97
N LYS A 202 13.54 7.08 1.04
CA LYS A 202 13.57 7.80 2.31
C LYS A 202 12.16 8.27 2.64
N ASP A 203 11.89 8.49 3.93
CA ASP A 203 10.67 9.17 4.34
C ASP A 203 10.52 10.50 3.61
N LEU A 204 9.31 10.81 3.19
CA LEU A 204 8.97 12.05 2.47
C LEU A 204 9.67 12.20 1.10
N GLN A 205 10.19 11.13 0.52
CA GLN A 205 10.76 11.18 -0.81
C GLN A 205 9.67 11.28 -1.87
N VAL A 206 9.82 12.24 -2.78
CA VAL A 206 9.00 12.36 -4.00
C VAL A 206 9.73 11.69 -5.15
N ILE A 207 9.00 10.88 -5.93
CA ILE A 207 9.51 10.15 -7.09
C ILE A 207 8.66 10.56 -8.29
N GLU A 208 9.31 11.11 -9.31
CA GLU A 208 8.67 11.36 -10.60
C GLU A 208 8.71 10.08 -11.46
N VAL A 209 7.57 9.75 -12.09
CA VAL A 209 7.36 8.54 -12.90
C VAL A 209 7.14 8.86 -14.36
#